data_e87bf72de335dea068eb971787345496
#
_entry.id   e87bf72de335dea068eb971787345496
#
_cell.length_a   1.000
_cell.length_b   1.000
_cell.length_c   1.000
_cell.angle_alpha   90.00
_cell.angle_beta   90.00
_cell.angle_gamma   90.00
#
_symmetry.space_group_name_H-M   'P 1'
#
loop_
_entity.id
_entity.type
_entity.pdbx_description
1 polymer ?
#
loop_
_entity_poly.entity_id
_entity_poly.type
_entity_poly.pdbx_seq_one_letter_code
_entity_poly.pdbx_strand_id
1 'polypeptide(L)'
;MSKRNAAIGIVLSLALVGAVIAVIAPSRDGSSTVTTVASAQQSGKRWLAVAPGKVEPPSGIIRIASPTIGIVSKVLVKANDTVFAGEPLILLNDDEVLARYAAVEAQAGMRKRLRDEQKVTGRALERRRAEDAVAEAETDVFDAQAAVDKAAGQWRATRAPVANLTNARSALARAQDELGKRQAELRTVDAPLPTLNEAQMSSARGELALARVNLEKLKIRAPIDGTVLQININPGELAAPSTLQPLLSIANLSTLNVRAELDERDISEIRIGQAASVRATAFPGKEFAGTVMSIAPLVEPSRLGSRGNRTDVDAVEVVVKLTQPGPLTTGMKVDVYFGQDRPARESKN
;
A
#
# COMPACT_ATOMS: atom_id res chain seq x y z
N MET A 1 23.83 -46.49 -38.98
CA MET A 1 24.06 -47.88 -38.56
C MET A 1 23.26 -48.08 -37.31
N SER A 2 22.40 -48.84 -37.33
CA SER A 2 21.94 -50.23 -37.15
C SER A 2 20.94 -50.26 -36.02
N LYS A 3 19.63 -50.41 -36.28
CA LYS A 3 18.83 -51.67 -36.30
C LYS A 3 18.81 -52.32 -34.90
N ARG A 4 17.73 -52.83 -34.32
CA ARG A 4 16.52 -53.52 -34.79
C ARG A 4 15.72 -53.98 -33.59
N ASN A 5 14.39 -53.94 -33.70
CA ASN A 5 13.41 -55.03 -33.56
C ASN A 5 13.31 -55.74 -32.19
N ALA A 6 12.21 -56.25 -31.69
CA ALA A 6 10.88 -56.68 -32.15
C ALA A 6 10.19 -57.18 -30.85
N ALA A 7 8.96 -57.04 -30.62
CA ALA A 7 7.74 -57.70 -31.11
C ALA A 7 7.27 -58.85 -30.17
N ILE A 8 5.92 -58.83 -29.90
CA ILE A 8 4.97 -59.94 -29.82
C ILE A 8 4.80 -60.74 -28.52
N GLY A 9 3.51 -60.79 -28.06
CA GLY A 9 3.03 -61.81 -27.15
C GLY A 9 1.57 -61.58 -26.71
N ILE A 10 0.65 -61.84 -27.62
CA ILE A 10 -0.80 -62.07 -27.36
C ILE A 10 -0.98 -63.46 -26.81
N VAL A 11 -1.73 -63.66 -25.72
CA VAL A 11 -2.43 -64.93 -25.46
C VAL A 11 -3.81 -64.62 -24.86
N LEU A 12 -4.79 -65.02 -25.63
CA LEU A 12 -6.23 -65.15 -25.34
C LEU A 12 -6.46 -66.42 -24.49
N SER A 13 -7.36 -66.40 -23.52
CA SER A 13 -8.05 -67.61 -23.07
C SER A 13 -9.46 -67.29 -22.58
N LEU A 14 -10.38 -67.85 -23.26
CA LEU A 14 -11.84 -67.85 -23.12
C LEU A 14 -12.29 -69.11 -22.35
N ALA A 15 -13.51 -69.12 -21.83
CA ALA A 15 -14.39 -70.23 -21.40
C ALA A 15 -14.52 -70.40 -19.88
N LEU A 16 -15.64 -70.69 -19.25
CA LEU A 16 -16.96 -71.24 -19.68
C LEU A 16 -17.94 -71.12 -18.47
N VAL A 17 -19.13 -70.70 -18.71
CA VAL A 17 -20.50 -71.14 -18.34
C VAL A 17 -20.67 -72.16 -17.20
N GLY A 18 -21.59 -71.82 -16.26
CA GLY A 18 -22.20 -72.80 -15.36
C GLY A 18 -23.42 -72.24 -14.64
N ALA A 19 -24.60 -72.38 -15.18
CA ALA A 19 -25.87 -72.07 -14.56
C ALA A 19 -26.32 -73.24 -13.67
N VAL A 20 -26.80 -72.97 -12.46
CA VAL A 20 -27.65 -73.85 -11.70
C VAL A 20 -28.80 -73.02 -11.11
N ILE A 21 -30.00 -73.33 -11.56
CA ILE A 21 -31.29 -72.87 -11.07
C ILE A 21 -31.66 -73.79 -9.90
N ALA A 22 -32.04 -73.24 -8.75
CA ALA A 22 -32.85 -73.99 -7.75
C ALA A 22 -33.93 -73.04 -7.22
N VAL A 23 -35.15 -73.33 -7.59
CA VAL A 23 -36.42 -72.83 -7.07
C VAL A 23 -36.72 -73.53 -5.77
N ILE A 24 -37.09 -72.82 -4.67
CA ILE A 24 -38.14 -73.26 -3.75
C ILE A 24 -38.55 -71.97 -2.91
N ALA A 25 -39.85 -71.80 -2.82
CA ALA A 25 -40.58 -70.69 -2.18
C ALA A 25 -40.87 -70.96 -0.70
N PRO A 26 -41.77 -70.22 -0.02
CA PRO A 26 -41.39 -69.09 0.89
C PRO A 26 -41.70 -69.42 2.35
N SER A 27 -41.06 -68.78 3.30
CA SER A 27 -41.52 -68.70 4.69
C SER A 27 -41.51 -67.25 5.14
N ARG A 28 -42.70 -66.79 5.45
CA ARG A 28 -42.95 -65.55 6.21
C ARG A 28 -42.46 -65.74 7.65
N ASP A 29 -41.64 -64.79 8.10
CA ASP A 29 -41.82 -64.28 9.48
C ASP A 29 -41.09 -62.92 9.54
N GLY A 30 -41.82 -61.95 10.05
CA GLY A 30 -41.43 -60.57 10.08
C GLY A 30 -40.44 -60.23 11.19
N SER A 31 -39.52 -59.42 10.84
CA SER A 31 -38.91 -58.44 11.76
C SER A 31 -38.24 -57.40 10.89
N SER A 32 -38.95 -56.29 10.64
CA SER A 32 -38.44 -55.12 10.00
C SER A 32 -37.46 -54.40 10.98
N THR A 33 -36.20 -54.76 10.91
CA THR A 33 -35.14 -53.88 11.43
C THR A 33 -35.01 -52.68 10.48
N VAL A 34 -35.70 -51.62 10.84
CA VAL A 34 -35.49 -50.30 10.25
C VAL A 34 -34.07 -49.90 10.64
N THR A 35 -33.12 -50.12 9.75
CA THR A 35 -31.80 -49.51 9.83
C THR A 35 -32.02 -48.04 9.61
N THR A 36 -32.16 -47.31 10.68
CA THR A 36 -32.08 -45.84 10.68
C THR A 36 -30.69 -45.47 10.16
N VAL A 37 -30.61 -45.17 8.87
CA VAL A 37 -29.45 -44.52 8.29
C VAL A 37 -29.40 -43.15 8.99
N ALA A 38 -28.53 -43.05 10.01
CA ALA A 38 -28.22 -41.80 10.60
C ALA A 38 -27.66 -40.94 9.48
N SER A 39 -28.50 -40.06 8.94
CA SER A 39 -28.03 -38.94 8.11
C SER A 39 -27.01 -38.21 8.94
N ALA A 40 -25.75 -38.39 8.59
CA ALA A 40 -24.69 -37.52 9.06
C ALA A 40 -25.14 -36.09 8.68
N GLN A 41 -25.70 -35.38 9.64
CA GLN A 41 -25.94 -33.96 9.54
C GLN A 41 -24.56 -33.36 9.32
N GLN A 42 -24.22 -33.09 8.03
CA GLN A 42 -23.23 -32.10 7.72
C GLN A 42 -23.69 -30.82 8.42
N SER A 43 -23.01 -30.48 9.50
CA SER A 43 -23.15 -29.17 10.14
C SER A 43 -22.64 -28.12 9.16
N GLY A 44 -23.45 -27.86 8.14
CA GLY A 44 -23.19 -26.80 7.17
C GLY A 44 -23.13 -25.48 7.94
N LYS A 45 -22.01 -24.79 7.82
CA LYS A 45 -21.92 -23.42 8.30
C LYS A 45 -23.13 -22.67 7.73
N ARG A 46 -23.98 -22.15 8.59
CA ARG A 46 -25.14 -21.36 8.17
C ARG A 46 -24.65 -19.94 7.88
N TRP A 47 -24.77 -19.55 6.62
CA TRP A 47 -24.43 -18.19 6.19
C TRP A 47 -25.69 -17.34 6.26
N LEU A 48 -25.58 -16.12 6.79
CA LEU A 48 -26.66 -15.15 6.89
C LEU A 48 -26.84 -14.41 5.58
N ALA A 49 -25.72 -13.99 4.99
CA ALA A 49 -25.70 -13.29 3.71
C ALA A 49 -24.43 -13.63 2.92
N VAL A 50 -24.48 -13.44 1.62
CA VAL A 50 -23.34 -13.56 0.70
C VAL A 50 -23.27 -12.32 -0.16
N ALA A 51 -22.12 -11.70 -0.22
CA ALA A 51 -21.91 -10.48 -1.00
C ALA A 51 -20.68 -10.60 -1.90
N PRO A 52 -20.76 -10.12 -3.16
CA PRO A 52 -19.60 -9.99 -4.00
C PRO A 52 -18.67 -8.92 -3.40
N GLY A 53 -17.36 -9.13 -3.48
CA GLY A 53 -16.38 -8.23 -2.92
C GLY A 53 -15.13 -8.13 -3.78
N LYS A 54 -14.29 -7.18 -3.43
CA LYS A 54 -12.99 -6.93 -4.06
C LYS A 54 -11.93 -6.78 -2.98
N VAL A 55 -10.81 -7.46 -3.19
CA VAL A 55 -9.66 -7.35 -2.30
C VAL A 55 -8.97 -6.02 -2.52
N GLU A 56 -8.78 -5.24 -1.46
CA GLU A 56 -8.13 -3.93 -1.50
C GLU A 56 -7.22 -3.73 -0.27
N PRO A 57 -6.11 -2.98 -0.41
CA PRO A 57 -5.32 -2.59 0.74
C PRO A 57 -6.08 -1.56 1.60
N PRO A 58 -5.88 -1.49 2.92
CA PRO A 58 -6.56 -0.53 3.80
C PRO A 58 -6.38 0.93 3.40
N SER A 59 -5.20 1.27 2.88
CA SER A 59 -4.88 2.61 2.38
C SER A 59 -5.45 2.92 0.99
N GLY A 60 -6.10 1.95 0.35
CA GLY A 60 -6.40 2.01 -1.07
C GLY A 60 -5.14 1.92 -1.93
N ILE A 61 -5.31 2.10 -3.24
CA ILE A 61 -4.21 2.22 -4.21
C ILE A 61 -3.88 3.69 -4.36
N ILE A 62 -2.67 4.08 -3.99
CA ILE A 62 -2.20 5.46 -4.15
C ILE A 62 -1.61 5.61 -5.53
N ARG A 63 -2.20 6.50 -6.32
CA ARG A 63 -1.75 6.86 -7.66
C ARG A 63 -0.88 8.10 -7.56
N ILE A 64 0.38 7.98 -7.97
CA ILE A 64 1.37 9.05 -7.87
C ILE A 64 1.50 9.73 -9.22
N ALA A 65 1.26 11.04 -9.24
CA ALA A 65 1.48 11.93 -10.37
C ALA A 65 2.71 12.80 -10.13
N SER A 66 3.22 13.44 -11.18
CA SER A 66 4.28 14.43 -11.05
C SER A 66 3.74 15.71 -10.41
N PRO A 67 4.45 16.34 -9.48
CA PRO A 67 4.09 17.66 -8.95
C PRO A 67 4.43 18.80 -9.91
N THR A 68 5.25 18.54 -10.92
CA THR A 68 5.71 19.52 -11.92
C THR A 68 5.87 18.87 -13.29
N ILE A 69 5.97 19.68 -14.33
CA ILE A 69 6.30 19.22 -15.67
C ILE A 69 7.81 19.03 -15.78
N GLY A 70 8.25 17.92 -16.35
CA GLY A 70 9.66 17.64 -16.58
C GLY A 70 9.90 16.32 -17.31
N ILE A 71 11.05 16.17 -17.92
CA ILE A 71 11.46 14.93 -18.58
C ILE A 71 11.97 13.96 -17.51
N VAL A 72 11.53 12.70 -17.54
CA VAL A 72 12.02 11.65 -16.65
C VAL A 72 13.47 11.31 -16.99
N SER A 73 14.37 11.56 -16.06
CA SER A 73 15.78 11.19 -16.15
C SER A 73 15.98 9.71 -15.81
N LYS A 74 15.41 9.27 -14.69
CA LYS A 74 15.55 7.88 -14.21
C LYS A 74 14.29 7.41 -13.49
N VAL A 75 13.93 6.13 -13.69
CA VAL A 75 12.98 5.39 -12.85
C VAL A 75 13.80 4.46 -11.95
N LEU A 76 13.72 4.67 -10.64
CA LEU A 76 14.57 3.99 -9.65
C LEU A 76 13.99 2.67 -9.15
N VAL A 77 12.73 2.38 -9.47
CA VAL A 77 11.96 1.25 -8.95
C VAL A 77 11.43 0.38 -10.07
N LYS A 78 11.07 -0.85 -9.72
CA LYS A 78 10.38 -1.81 -10.61
C LYS A 78 9.04 -2.21 -10.00
N ALA A 79 8.15 -2.75 -10.81
CA ALA A 79 6.93 -3.36 -10.31
C ALA A 79 7.27 -4.49 -9.31
N ASN A 80 6.49 -4.60 -8.24
CA ASN A 80 6.68 -5.48 -7.09
C ASN A 80 7.85 -5.11 -6.16
N ASP A 81 8.55 -3.99 -6.37
CA ASP A 81 9.53 -3.52 -5.41
C ASP A 81 8.85 -3.00 -4.14
N THR A 82 9.42 -3.33 -2.99
CA THR A 82 9.07 -2.69 -1.72
C THR A 82 9.71 -1.30 -1.67
N VAL A 83 8.95 -0.31 -1.24
CA VAL A 83 9.37 1.09 -1.11
C VAL A 83 9.04 1.62 0.27
N PHE A 84 9.81 2.61 0.72
CA PHE A 84 9.61 3.27 2.00
C PHE A 84 9.13 4.71 1.80
N ALA A 85 8.33 5.20 2.74
CA ALA A 85 7.87 6.59 2.74
C ALA A 85 9.05 7.57 2.63
N GLY A 86 8.92 8.58 1.77
CA GLY A 86 9.97 9.56 1.47
C GLY A 86 11.04 9.08 0.48
N GLU A 87 11.04 7.80 0.08
CA GLU A 87 12.03 7.27 -0.86
C GLU A 87 11.81 7.80 -2.28
N PRO A 88 12.87 8.26 -3.00
CA PRO A 88 12.73 8.70 -4.38
C PRO A 88 12.44 7.50 -5.30
N LEU A 89 11.39 7.62 -6.12
CA LEU A 89 10.92 6.59 -7.06
C LEU A 89 11.27 6.94 -8.50
N ILE A 90 11.14 8.22 -8.85
CA ILE A 90 11.42 8.74 -10.19
C ILE A 90 12.17 10.05 -10.02
N LEU A 91 13.18 10.26 -10.86
CA LEU A 91 13.94 11.50 -10.98
C LEU A 91 13.60 12.17 -12.30
N LEU A 92 13.24 13.43 -12.24
CA LEU A 92 13.15 14.28 -13.42
C LEU A 92 14.52 14.89 -13.73
N ASN A 93 14.69 15.42 -14.95
CA ASN A 93 15.89 16.16 -15.32
C ASN A 93 15.99 17.41 -14.44
N ASP A 94 17.15 17.60 -13.79
CA ASP A 94 17.40 18.62 -12.78
C ASP A 94 18.52 19.62 -13.19
N ASP A 95 19.12 19.46 -14.39
CA ASP A 95 20.28 20.24 -14.81
C ASP A 95 20.06 21.75 -14.68
N GLU A 96 18.93 22.27 -15.19
CA GLU A 96 18.59 23.69 -15.15
C GLU A 96 18.32 24.16 -13.71
N VAL A 97 17.54 23.39 -12.97
CA VAL A 97 17.16 23.74 -11.58
C VAL A 97 18.37 23.67 -10.67
N LEU A 98 19.26 22.70 -10.88
CA LEU A 98 20.52 22.58 -10.14
C LEU A 98 21.46 23.76 -10.41
N ALA A 99 21.60 24.17 -11.66
CA ALA A 99 22.38 25.36 -12.02
C ALA A 99 21.82 26.64 -11.39
N ARG A 100 20.49 26.79 -11.37
CA ARG A 100 19.80 27.89 -10.70
C ARG A 100 20.00 27.87 -9.18
N TYR A 101 19.90 26.69 -8.57
CA TYR A 101 20.16 26.51 -7.14
C TYR A 101 21.58 26.97 -6.78
N ALA A 102 22.59 26.53 -7.54
CA ALA A 102 23.98 26.92 -7.31
C ALA A 102 24.20 28.44 -7.43
N ALA A 103 23.55 29.11 -8.39
CA ALA A 103 23.60 30.56 -8.54
C ALA A 103 22.99 31.31 -7.35
N VAL A 104 21.81 30.86 -6.89
CA VAL A 104 21.12 31.44 -5.73
C VAL A 104 21.92 31.21 -4.45
N GLU A 105 22.52 30.02 -4.29
CA GLU A 105 23.39 29.70 -3.15
C GLU A 105 24.62 30.61 -3.10
N ALA A 106 25.28 30.82 -4.22
CA ALA A 106 26.42 31.76 -4.33
C ALA A 106 26.00 33.20 -3.98
N GLN A 107 24.81 33.64 -4.45
CA GLN A 107 24.26 34.95 -4.11
C GLN A 107 23.97 35.08 -2.61
N ALA A 108 23.36 34.08 -1.99
CA ALA A 108 23.10 34.04 -0.55
C ALA A 108 24.42 34.09 0.24
N GLY A 109 25.45 33.38 -0.19
CA GLY A 109 26.80 33.44 0.40
C GLY A 109 27.43 34.85 0.33
N MET A 110 27.26 35.55 -0.80
CA MET A 110 27.72 36.92 -0.92
C MET A 110 26.95 37.88 0.00
N ARG A 111 25.62 37.78 0.09
CA ARG A 111 24.79 38.58 1.00
C ARG A 111 25.13 38.32 2.45
N LYS A 112 25.43 37.08 2.82
CA LYS A 112 25.90 36.71 4.15
C LYS A 112 27.21 37.48 4.52
N ARG A 113 28.19 37.49 3.61
CA ARG A 113 29.44 38.22 3.83
C ARG A 113 29.21 39.72 4.08
N LEU A 114 28.42 40.37 3.22
CA LEU A 114 28.10 41.81 3.35
C LEU A 114 27.36 42.10 4.67
N ARG A 115 26.47 41.23 5.10
CA ARG A 115 25.80 41.34 6.40
C ARG A 115 26.79 41.20 7.56
N ASP A 116 27.69 40.21 7.47
CA ASP A 116 28.64 39.90 8.58
C ASP A 116 29.74 40.95 8.75
N GLU A 117 30.04 41.71 7.69
CA GLU A 117 30.92 42.90 7.78
C GLU A 117 30.29 43.99 8.66
N GLN A 118 28.97 44.06 8.76
CA GLN A 118 28.26 45.01 9.59
C GLN A 118 28.22 44.54 11.03
N LYS A 119 28.89 45.28 11.94
CA LYS A 119 28.86 44.99 13.37
C LYS A 119 27.48 45.32 13.95
N VAL A 120 26.90 44.36 14.66
CA VAL A 120 25.67 44.51 15.45
C VAL A 120 25.90 44.02 16.87
N THR A 121 25.18 44.59 17.85
CA THR A 121 25.30 44.26 19.27
C THR A 121 23.93 44.13 19.92
N GLY A 122 23.88 43.59 21.14
CA GLY A 122 22.63 43.41 21.88
C GLY A 122 21.61 42.53 21.19
N ARG A 123 20.32 42.86 21.27
CA ARG A 123 19.22 42.07 20.73
C ARG A 123 19.27 41.85 19.21
N ALA A 124 19.86 42.79 18.46
CA ALA A 124 20.09 42.60 17.03
C ALA A 124 21.08 41.45 16.77
N LEU A 125 22.10 41.29 17.58
CA LEU A 125 23.02 40.16 17.52
C LEU A 125 22.33 38.82 17.90
N GLU A 126 21.48 38.85 18.92
CA GLU A 126 20.69 37.69 19.33
C GLU A 126 19.79 37.19 18.19
N ARG A 127 19.06 38.12 17.53
CA ARG A 127 18.25 37.77 16.36
C ARG A 127 19.10 37.18 15.23
N ARG A 128 20.24 37.84 14.90
CA ARG A 128 21.14 37.32 13.84
C ARG A 128 21.61 35.90 14.13
N ARG A 129 21.95 35.60 15.38
CA ARG A 129 22.37 34.26 15.83
C ARG A 129 21.21 33.25 15.69
N ALA A 130 20.01 33.64 16.10
CA ALA A 130 18.85 32.80 15.98
C ALA A 130 18.48 32.52 14.51
N GLU A 131 18.54 33.54 13.64
CA GLU A 131 18.33 33.38 12.19
C GLU A 131 19.40 32.48 11.55
N ASP A 132 20.66 32.60 11.96
CA ASP A 132 21.75 31.76 11.47
C ASP A 132 21.56 30.30 11.94
N ALA A 133 21.13 30.07 13.18
CA ALA A 133 20.83 28.73 13.70
C ALA A 133 19.67 28.07 12.98
N VAL A 134 18.64 28.82 12.56
CA VAL A 134 17.57 28.32 11.72
C VAL A 134 18.10 27.91 10.36
N ALA A 135 18.91 28.77 9.70
CA ALA A 135 19.47 28.47 8.38
C ALA A 135 20.44 27.26 8.39
N GLU A 136 21.19 27.07 9.47
CA GLU A 136 22.03 25.89 9.69
C GLU A 136 21.15 24.64 9.83
N ALA A 137 20.14 24.66 10.69
CA ALA A 137 19.21 23.55 10.86
C ALA A 137 18.44 23.21 9.56
N GLU A 138 18.08 24.19 8.72
CA GLU A 138 17.51 23.94 7.39
C GLU A 138 18.49 23.21 6.46
N THR A 139 19.78 23.53 6.55
CA THR A 139 20.82 22.84 5.78
C THR A 139 21.01 21.40 6.27
N ASP A 140 21.01 21.20 7.60
CA ASP A 140 21.09 19.86 8.21
C ASP A 140 19.93 18.98 7.79
N VAL A 141 18.70 19.50 7.70
CA VAL A 141 17.53 18.78 7.20
C VAL A 141 17.74 18.38 5.72
N PHE A 142 18.23 19.30 4.90
CA PHE A 142 18.49 19.03 3.48
C PHE A 142 19.56 17.95 3.30
N ASP A 143 20.64 18.02 4.04
CA ASP A 143 21.73 17.03 3.99
C ASP A 143 21.31 15.68 4.57
N ALA A 144 20.52 15.67 5.64
CA ALA A 144 19.95 14.44 6.20
C ALA A 144 18.98 13.77 5.20
N GLN A 145 18.20 14.55 4.45
CA GLN A 145 17.33 14.01 3.39
C GLN A 145 18.17 13.38 2.26
N ALA A 146 19.25 14.04 1.85
CA ALA A 146 20.17 13.47 0.86
C ALA A 146 20.83 12.15 1.33
N ALA A 147 21.13 12.07 2.64
CA ALA A 147 21.64 10.83 3.25
C ALA A 147 20.60 9.70 3.23
N VAL A 148 19.32 9.99 3.45
CA VAL A 148 18.20 9.03 3.30
C VAL A 148 18.12 8.55 1.86
N ASP A 149 18.16 9.44 0.88
CA ASP A 149 18.12 9.11 -0.55
C ASP A 149 19.28 8.18 -0.94
N LYS A 150 20.47 8.49 -0.45
CA LYS A 150 21.67 7.65 -0.67
C LYS A 150 21.52 6.28 -0.03
N ALA A 151 21.05 6.19 1.22
CA ALA A 151 20.86 4.93 1.93
C ALA A 151 19.77 4.06 1.25
N ALA A 152 18.68 4.67 0.78
CA ALA A 152 17.63 3.99 0.02
C ALA A 152 18.17 3.43 -1.31
N GLY A 153 18.94 4.22 -2.05
CA GLY A 153 19.61 3.78 -3.28
C GLY A 153 20.58 2.61 -3.04
N GLN A 154 21.38 2.66 -1.99
CA GLN A 154 22.30 1.58 -1.61
C GLN A 154 21.55 0.30 -1.21
N TRP A 155 20.49 0.41 -0.41
CA TRP A 155 19.65 -0.73 -0.05
C TRP A 155 19.09 -1.42 -1.30
N ARG A 156 18.63 -0.65 -2.27
CA ARG A 156 18.05 -1.15 -3.52
C ARG A 156 19.09 -1.81 -4.42
N ALA A 157 20.24 -1.16 -4.62
CA ALA A 157 21.28 -1.63 -5.54
C ALA A 157 22.06 -2.84 -5.00
N THR A 158 22.41 -2.84 -3.72
CA THR A 158 23.35 -3.81 -3.11
C THR A 158 22.72 -4.63 -1.98
N ARG A 159 21.44 -4.45 -1.68
CA ARG A 159 20.77 -5.05 -0.50
C ARG A 159 21.51 -4.73 0.81
N ALA A 160 22.05 -3.51 0.90
CA ALA A 160 22.69 -3.02 2.13
C ALA A 160 21.74 -3.20 3.34
N PRO A 161 22.28 -3.32 4.57
CA PRO A 161 21.44 -3.51 5.75
C PRO A 161 20.36 -2.43 5.87
N VAL A 162 19.10 -2.82 6.08
CA VAL A 162 17.97 -1.91 6.29
C VAL A 162 18.22 -0.95 7.45
N ALA A 163 19.04 -1.37 8.43
CA ALA A 163 19.47 -0.53 9.55
C ALA A 163 20.11 0.80 9.10
N ASN A 164 20.84 0.81 7.97
CA ASN A 164 21.43 2.05 7.45
C ASN A 164 20.35 3.05 7.02
N LEU A 165 19.31 2.58 6.36
CA LEU A 165 18.17 3.41 5.96
C LEU A 165 17.39 3.88 7.19
N THR A 166 17.14 2.99 8.16
CA THR A 166 16.45 3.34 9.40
C THR A 166 17.25 4.40 10.20
N ASN A 167 18.56 4.26 10.30
CA ASN A 167 19.42 5.23 10.95
C ASN A 167 19.40 6.61 10.25
N ALA A 168 19.45 6.61 8.92
CA ALA A 168 19.35 7.85 8.13
C ALA A 168 17.99 8.54 8.33
N ARG A 169 16.89 7.80 8.33
CA ARG A 169 15.53 8.33 8.61
C ARG A 169 15.44 8.90 10.03
N SER A 170 16.03 8.23 11.02
CA SER A 170 16.08 8.73 12.39
C SER A 170 16.92 10.00 12.52
N ALA A 171 17.99 10.13 11.73
CA ALA A 171 18.78 11.35 11.67
C ALA A 171 17.98 12.50 11.05
N LEU A 172 17.25 12.25 9.96
CA LEU A 172 16.36 13.23 9.34
C LEU A 172 15.28 13.72 10.32
N ALA A 173 14.62 12.79 11.02
CA ALA A 173 13.61 13.17 12.02
C ALA A 173 14.19 14.07 13.12
N ARG A 174 15.40 13.74 13.61
CA ARG A 174 16.08 14.59 14.61
C ARG A 174 16.45 15.98 14.06
N ALA A 175 16.89 16.06 12.81
CA ALA A 175 17.18 17.34 12.17
C ALA A 175 15.91 18.20 12.00
N GLN A 176 14.77 17.57 11.64
CA GLN A 176 13.47 18.24 11.55
C GLN A 176 12.98 18.75 12.90
N ASP A 177 13.12 17.95 13.97
CA ASP A 177 12.77 18.36 15.33
C ASP A 177 13.64 19.54 15.81
N GLU A 178 14.95 19.51 15.50
CA GLU A 178 15.86 20.62 15.85
C GLU A 178 15.51 21.89 15.07
N LEU A 179 15.21 21.80 13.79
CA LEU A 179 14.72 22.93 12.99
C LEU A 179 13.46 23.54 13.64
N GLY A 180 12.50 22.71 14.06
CA GLY A 180 11.30 23.18 14.75
C GLY A 180 11.62 23.95 16.04
N LYS A 181 12.59 23.50 16.83
CA LYS A 181 13.05 24.20 18.05
C LYS A 181 13.71 25.55 17.71
N ARG A 182 14.61 25.56 16.71
CA ARG A 182 15.29 26.84 16.32
C ARG A 182 14.31 27.85 15.74
N GLN A 183 13.29 27.41 14.99
CA GLN A 183 12.23 28.29 14.52
C GLN A 183 11.38 28.84 15.70
N ALA A 184 11.10 28.02 16.70
CA ALA A 184 10.40 28.49 17.91
C ALA A 184 11.25 29.51 18.72
N GLU A 185 12.54 29.26 18.91
CA GLU A 185 13.47 30.18 19.53
C GLU A 185 13.52 31.53 18.81
N LEU A 186 13.64 31.52 17.47
CA LEU A 186 13.64 32.75 16.67
C LEU A 186 12.36 33.58 16.88
N ARG A 187 11.19 32.95 17.00
CA ARG A 187 9.93 33.66 17.23
C ARG A 187 9.86 34.39 18.59
N THR A 188 10.65 33.98 19.56
CA THR A 188 10.67 34.57 20.90
C THR A 188 11.65 35.76 21.02
N VAL A 189 12.48 35.95 19.98
CA VAL A 189 13.49 37.05 20.01
C VAL A 189 12.83 38.39 19.74
N ASP A 190 12.73 39.21 20.79
CA ASP A 190 12.30 40.60 20.70
C ASP A 190 13.49 41.49 20.30
N ALA A 191 13.57 41.83 19.02
CA ALA A 191 14.69 42.57 18.47
C ALA A 191 14.21 43.77 17.63
N PRO A 192 15.06 44.84 17.51
CA PRO A 192 14.74 45.98 16.67
C PRO A 192 14.60 45.57 15.21
N LEU A 193 14.04 46.48 14.37
CA LEU A 193 13.90 46.26 12.94
C LEU A 193 15.25 45.87 12.29
N PRO A 194 15.25 44.96 11.32
CA PRO A 194 16.46 44.55 10.63
C PRO A 194 17.10 45.68 9.86
N THR A 195 18.42 45.69 9.81
CA THR A 195 19.18 46.57 8.91
C THR A 195 18.94 46.20 7.48
N LEU A 196 19.31 47.07 6.53
CA LEU A 196 19.17 46.78 5.10
C LEU A 196 19.88 45.47 4.68
N ASN A 197 21.11 45.26 5.19
CA ASN A 197 21.88 44.05 4.89
C ASN A 197 21.23 42.79 5.50
N GLU A 198 20.63 42.85 6.66
CA GLU A 198 19.88 41.76 7.28
C GLU A 198 18.60 41.45 6.48
N ALA A 199 17.88 42.50 6.04
CA ALA A 199 16.70 42.33 5.20
C ALA A 199 17.05 41.69 3.84
N GLN A 200 18.15 42.13 3.20
CA GLN A 200 18.64 41.53 1.97
C GLN A 200 19.09 40.08 2.16
N MET A 201 19.72 39.75 3.29
CA MET A 201 20.08 38.37 3.62
C MET A 201 18.85 37.50 3.84
N SER A 202 17.84 38.02 4.53
CA SER A 202 16.56 37.30 4.71
C SER A 202 15.87 37.01 3.36
N SER A 203 15.85 37.97 2.41
CA SER A 203 15.35 37.76 1.06
C SER A 203 16.13 36.67 0.33
N ALA A 204 17.48 36.72 0.38
CA ALA A 204 18.32 35.72 -0.27
C ALA A 204 18.12 34.28 0.33
N ARG A 205 17.87 34.18 1.64
CA ARG A 205 17.49 32.90 2.27
C ARG A 205 16.14 32.39 1.75
N GLY A 206 15.17 33.28 1.59
CA GLY A 206 13.85 32.91 1.01
C GLY A 206 14.01 32.40 -0.43
N GLU A 207 14.86 33.06 -1.25
CA GLU A 207 15.14 32.62 -2.62
C GLU A 207 15.86 31.24 -2.62
N LEU A 208 16.81 31.02 -1.72
CA LEU A 208 17.49 29.73 -1.57
C LEU A 208 16.52 28.62 -1.13
N ALA A 209 15.64 28.90 -0.17
CA ALA A 209 14.62 27.94 0.25
C ALA A 209 13.68 27.57 -0.90
N LEU A 210 13.25 28.56 -1.71
CA LEU A 210 12.45 28.32 -2.89
C LEU A 210 13.18 27.45 -3.92
N ALA A 211 14.48 27.72 -4.17
CA ALA A 211 15.28 26.93 -5.07
C ALA A 211 15.42 25.47 -4.60
N ARG A 212 15.61 25.25 -3.27
CA ARG A 212 15.62 23.90 -2.68
C ARG A 212 14.29 23.18 -2.88
N VAL A 213 13.16 23.83 -2.64
CA VAL A 213 11.82 23.27 -2.88
C VAL A 213 11.62 22.88 -4.34
N ASN A 214 12.08 23.72 -5.27
CA ASN A 214 11.97 23.42 -6.69
C ASN A 214 12.84 22.21 -7.10
N LEU A 215 14.05 22.09 -6.55
CA LEU A 215 14.89 20.91 -6.75
C LEU A 215 14.25 19.64 -6.18
N GLU A 216 13.64 19.75 -5.00
CA GLU A 216 12.97 18.61 -4.36
C GLU A 216 11.73 18.13 -5.15
N LYS A 217 10.99 19.04 -5.79
CA LYS A 217 9.84 18.68 -6.66
C LYS A 217 10.23 17.83 -7.87
N LEU A 218 11.51 17.81 -8.25
CA LEU A 218 12.00 16.95 -9.34
C LEU A 218 12.23 15.50 -8.91
N LYS A 219 12.14 15.22 -7.60
CA LYS A 219 12.22 13.89 -7.04
C LYS A 219 10.82 13.42 -6.65
N ILE A 220 10.25 12.52 -7.40
CA ILE A 220 8.93 11.96 -7.10
C ILE A 220 9.10 10.86 -6.06
N ARG A 221 8.50 11.06 -4.89
CA ARG A 221 8.71 10.23 -3.70
C ARG A 221 7.50 9.37 -3.35
N ALA A 222 7.75 8.26 -2.63
CA ALA A 222 6.70 7.43 -2.05
C ALA A 222 6.06 8.16 -0.86
N PRO A 223 4.74 8.34 -0.83
CA PRO A 223 4.05 8.95 0.30
C PRO A 223 3.90 8.02 1.51
N ILE A 224 3.95 6.70 1.30
CA ILE A 224 3.81 5.66 2.33
C ILE A 224 4.80 4.52 2.12
N ASP A 225 5.02 3.71 3.15
CA ASP A 225 5.65 2.40 3.01
C ASP A 225 4.70 1.45 2.26
N GLY A 226 5.21 0.72 1.27
CA GLY A 226 4.36 -0.17 0.46
C GLY A 226 5.09 -0.90 -0.65
N THR A 227 4.31 -1.40 -1.59
CA THR A 227 4.80 -2.10 -2.78
C THR A 227 4.36 -1.36 -4.04
N VAL A 228 5.26 -1.25 -5.01
CA VAL A 228 4.97 -0.69 -6.34
C VAL A 228 4.11 -1.69 -7.10
N LEU A 229 2.88 -1.30 -7.44
CA LEU A 229 1.95 -2.17 -8.18
C LEU A 229 2.16 -2.07 -9.68
N GLN A 230 2.32 -0.85 -10.19
CA GLN A 230 2.41 -0.56 -11.61
C GLN A 230 3.24 0.70 -11.86
N ILE A 231 3.95 0.71 -12.97
CA ILE A 231 4.72 1.87 -13.47
C ILE A 231 4.24 2.15 -14.89
N ASN A 232 3.86 3.41 -15.16
CA ASN A 232 3.27 3.83 -16.42
C ASN A 232 4.13 4.89 -17.13
N ILE A 233 5.40 5.01 -16.77
CA ILE A 233 6.33 6.01 -17.31
C ILE A 233 7.71 5.40 -17.52
N ASN A 234 8.40 5.83 -18.57
CA ASN A 234 9.76 5.41 -18.88
C ASN A 234 10.74 6.60 -18.85
N PRO A 235 12.04 6.34 -18.67
CA PRO A 235 13.07 7.38 -18.87
C PRO A 235 12.96 8.00 -20.26
N GLY A 236 13.07 9.33 -20.34
CA GLY A 236 12.92 10.12 -21.55
C GLY A 236 11.50 10.61 -21.83
N GLU A 237 10.48 10.09 -21.15
CA GLU A 237 9.10 10.56 -21.31
C GLU A 237 8.83 11.82 -20.49
N LEU A 238 7.82 12.58 -20.94
CA LEU A 238 7.37 13.79 -20.25
C LEU A 238 6.43 13.41 -19.10
N ALA A 239 6.81 13.77 -17.88
CA ALA A 239 5.95 13.73 -16.72
C ALA A 239 5.22 15.07 -16.55
N ALA A 240 3.93 15.03 -16.24
CA ALA A 240 3.12 16.20 -15.97
C ALA A 240 2.13 15.96 -14.83
N PRO A 241 1.64 17.01 -14.15
CA PRO A 241 0.58 16.90 -13.17
C PRO A 241 -0.71 16.39 -13.84
N SER A 242 -1.06 15.12 -13.59
CA SER A 242 -2.27 14.51 -14.13
C SER A 242 -2.80 13.44 -13.17
N THR A 243 -4.06 13.54 -12.82
CA THR A 243 -4.75 12.51 -12.03
C THR A 243 -5.25 11.35 -12.90
N LEU A 244 -5.40 11.59 -14.21
CA LEU A 244 -5.90 10.60 -15.17
C LEU A 244 -4.82 9.59 -15.58
N GLN A 245 -3.57 10.04 -15.63
CA GLN A 245 -2.42 9.20 -15.97
C GLN A 245 -1.36 9.26 -14.87
N PRO A 246 -1.51 8.45 -13.82
CA PRO A 246 -0.51 8.39 -12.77
C PRO A 246 0.80 7.78 -13.31
N LEU A 247 1.94 8.29 -12.86
CA LEU A 247 3.25 7.78 -13.23
C LEU A 247 3.48 6.36 -12.70
N LEU A 248 3.02 6.12 -11.48
CA LEU A 248 3.06 4.81 -10.85
C LEU A 248 1.97 4.70 -9.77
N SER A 249 1.73 3.47 -9.35
CA SER A 249 0.76 3.15 -8.28
C SER A 249 1.45 2.33 -7.20
N ILE A 250 1.21 2.68 -5.94
CA ILE A 250 1.70 1.95 -4.78
C ILE A 250 0.56 1.61 -3.83
N ALA A 251 0.77 0.56 -3.03
CA ALA A 251 -0.14 0.20 -1.95
C ALA A 251 0.59 -0.52 -0.82
N ASN A 252 0.07 -0.40 0.38
CA ASN A 252 0.53 -1.22 1.49
C ASN A 252 -0.19 -2.58 1.44
N LEU A 253 0.57 -3.63 1.11
CA LEU A 253 0.06 -5.00 0.99
C LEU A 253 0.28 -5.85 2.25
N SER A 254 0.79 -5.28 3.34
CA SER A 254 1.03 -6.01 4.60
C SER A 254 -0.27 -6.53 5.22
N THR A 255 -1.35 -5.83 5.02
CA THR A 255 -2.72 -6.21 5.39
C THR A 255 -3.63 -6.00 4.20
N LEU A 256 -4.63 -6.86 4.03
CA LEU A 256 -5.64 -6.71 2.99
C LEU A 256 -7.02 -6.73 3.61
N ASN A 257 -7.90 -5.94 3.05
CA ASN A 257 -9.32 -5.90 3.35
C ASN A 257 -10.11 -6.39 2.13
N VAL A 258 -11.32 -6.78 2.35
CA VAL A 258 -12.28 -7.03 1.30
C VAL A 258 -13.39 -6.00 1.42
N ARG A 259 -13.60 -5.25 0.35
CA ARG A 259 -14.73 -4.35 0.19
C ARG A 259 -15.85 -5.16 -0.47
N ALA A 260 -16.88 -5.50 0.29
CA ALA A 260 -18.03 -6.27 -0.15
C ALA A 260 -19.24 -5.35 -0.36
N GLU A 261 -20.02 -5.61 -1.40
CA GLU A 261 -21.27 -4.91 -1.70
C GLU A 261 -22.44 -5.79 -1.25
N LEU A 262 -22.95 -5.52 -0.04
CA LEU A 262 -24.05 -6.25 0.58
C LEU A 262 -25.39 -5.66 0.15
N ASP A 263 -26.35 -6.49 -0.22
CA ASP A 263 -27.74 -6.08 -0.50
C ASP A 263 -28.33 -5.36 0.73
N GLU A 264 -29.00 -4.23 0.51
CA GLU A 264 -29.61 -3.43 1.58
C GLU A 264 -30.55 -4.28 2.48
N ARG A 265 -31.21 -5.27 1.89
CA ARG A 265 -32.16 -6.14 2.62
C ARG A 265 -31.49 -6.99 3.69
N ASP A 266 -30.21 -7.31 3.53
CA ASP A 266 -29.45 -8.17 4.43
C ASP A 266 -28.68 -7.40 5.51
N ILE A 267 -28.69 -6.05 5.44
CA ILE A 267 -27.87 -5.21 6.33
C ILE A 267 -28.23 -5.37 7.80
N SER A 268 -29.51 -5.65 8.11
CA SER A 268 -29.99 -5.81 9.49
C SER A 268 -29.36 -6.99 10.22
N GLU A 269 -28.85 -7.98 9.49
CA GLU A 269 -28.27 -9.21 10.02
C GLU A 269 -26.74 -9.10 10.22
N ILE A 270 -26.10 -8.04 9.72
CA ILE A 270 -24.65 -7.90 9.75
C ILE A 270 -24.24 -6.89 10.82
N ARG A 271 -23.21 -7.24 11.58
CA ARG A 271 -22.68 -6.41 12.67
C ARG A 271 -21.18 -6.25 12.58
N ILE A 272 -20.69 -5.10 13.05
CA ILE A 272 -19.24 -4.87 13.21
C ILE A 272 -18.69 -5.88 14.22
N GLY A 273 -17.55 -6.48 13.92
CA GLY A 273 -16.94 -7.55 14.70
C GLY A 273 -17.37 -8.96 14.30
N GLN A 274 -18.40 -9.11 13.46
CA GLN A 274 -18.88 -10.41 13.01
C GLN A 274 -17.85 -11.14 12.15
N ALA A 275 -17.76 -12.47 12.33
CA ALA A 275 -16.88 -13.31 11.52
C ALA A 275 -17.40 -13.46 10.09
N ALA A 276 -16.50 -13.37 9.13
CA ALA A 276 -16.77 -13.59 7.72
C ALA A 276 -15.76 -14.59 7.11
N SER A 277 -16.21 -15.32 6.09
CA SER A 277 -15.36 -16.20 5.29
C SER A 277 -15.31 -15.69 3.87
N VAL A 278 -14.11 -15.50 3.35
CA VAL A 278 -13.88 -14.98 2.01
C VAL A 278 -13.43 -16.13 1.10
N ARG A 279 -14.04 -16.26 -0.05
CA ARG A 279 -13.68 -17.25 -1.08
C ARG A 279 -13.35 -16.56 -2.39
N ALA A 280 -12.23 -16.96 -2.99
CA ALA A 280 -11.80 -16.46 -4.28
C ALA A 280 -11.91 -17.57 -5.33
N THR A 281 -12.46 -17.25 -6.50
CA THR A 281 -12.54 -18.19 -7.63
C THR A 281 -11.16 -18.71 -8.07
N ALA A 282 -10.11 -17.85 -7.89
CA ALA A 282 -8.73 -18.22 -8.20
C ALA A 282 -8.15 -19.31 -7.27
N PHE A 283 -8.76 -19.54 -6.09
CA PHE A 283 -8.29 -20.50 -5.09
C PHE A 283 -9.45 -21.42 -4.64
N PRO A 284 -9.92 -22.33 -5.51
CA PRO A 284 -11.06 -23.17 -5.21
C PRO A 284 -10.79 -24.01 -3.94
N GLY A 285 -11.78 -24.09 -3.07
CA GLY A 285 -11.70 -24.86 -1.82
C GLY A 285 -10.93 -24.18 -0.68
N LYS A 286 -10.33 -23.01 -0.90
CA LYS A 286 -9.71 -22.23 0.19
C LYS A 286 -10.66 -21.17 0.73
N GLU A 287 -10.76 -21.10 2.05
CA GLU A 287 -11.49 -20.07 2.77
C GLU A 287 -10.48 -19.17 3.52
N PHE A 288 -10.68 -17.87 3.41
CA PHE A 288 -9.87 -16.88 4.12
C PHE A 288 -10.73 -16.26 5.21
N ALA A 289 -10.31 -16.40 6.44
CA ALA A 289 -11.02 -15.84 7.59
C ALA A 289 -10.88 -14.31 7.62
N GLY A 290 -11.98 -13.64 7.93
CA GLY A 290 -12.02 -12.20 8.10
C GLY A 290 -13.03 -11.79 9.16
N THR A 291 -13.01 -10.51 9.50
CA THR A 291 -13.91 -9.89 10.48
C THR A 291 -14.46 -8.59 9.89
N VAL A 292 -15.76 -8.37 10.05
CA VAL A 292 -16.40 -7.11 9.63
C VAL A 292 -15.81 -5.96 10.44
N MET A 293 -15.17 -5.01 9.76
CA MET A 293 -14.51 -3.87 10.35
C MET A 293 -15.40 -2.63 10.36
N SER A 294 -16.10 -2.40 9.27
CA SER A 294 -17.02 -1.27 9.13
C SER A 294 -18.14 -1.56 8.14
N ILE A 295 -19.23 -0.85 8.30
CA ILE A 295 -20.40 -0.84 7.42
C ILE A 295 -20.61 0.62 7.03
N ALA A 296 -20.66 0.89 5.72
CA ALA A 296 -20.83 2.25 5.25
C ALA A 296 -22.25 2.77 5.58
N PRO A 297 -22.41 4.04 5.97
CA PRO A 297 -23.70 4.63 6.22
C PRO A 297 -24.39 5.13 4.94
N LEU A 298 -23.94 4.69 3.78
CA LEU A 298 -24.41 5.11 2.47
C LEU A 298 -24.82 3.89 1.65
N VAL A 299 -25.97 3.99 1.01
CA VAL A 299 -26.48 3.01 0.03
C VAL A 299 -26.13 3.51 -1.36
N GLU A 300 -25.46 2.71 -2.16
CA GLU A 300 -25.10 3.04 -3.56
C GLU A 300 -25.53 1.90 -4.48
N PRO A 301 -25.79 2.17 -5.79
CA PRO A 301 -26.01 1.12 -6.76
C PRO A 301 -24.79 0.18 -6.85
N SER A 302 -25.02 -1.13 -6.84
CA SER A 302 -23.94 -2.13 -6.89
C SER A 302 -23.11 -2.01 -8.16
N ARG A 303 -21.79 -1.99 -8.02
CA ARG A 303 -20.80 -1.93 -9.13
C ARG A 303 -20.17 -3.29 -9.42
N LEU A 304 -20.29 -4.25 -8.49
CA LEU A 304 -19.67 -5.59 -8.59
C LEU A 304 -20.63 -6.68 -9.05
N GLY A 305 -21.93 -6.37 -9.23
CA GLY A 305 -22.98 -7.31 -9.64
C GLY A 305 -22.65 -8.09 -10.90
N SER A 306 -23.14 -9.33 -10.97
CA SER A 306 -22.87 -10.32 -11.99
C SER A 306 -23.17 -9.86 -13.42
N ARG A 307 -22.36 -10.30 -14.38
CA ARG A 307 -22.57 -10.11 -15.82
C ARG A 307 -23.95 -10.62 -16.24
N GLY A 308 -24.82 -9.73 -16.64
CA GLY A 308 -26.01 -10.11 -17.42
C GLY A 308 -27.33 -9.48 -17.00
N ASN A 309 -27.53 -9.07 -15.77
CA ASN A 309 -28.72 -8.33 -15.35
C ASN A 309 -28.26 -7.12 -14.52
N ARG A 310 -28.29 -5.93 -15.11
CA ARG A 310 -28.26 -4.67 -14.37
C ARG A 310 -29.62 -4.54 -13.66
N THR A 311 -29.81 -5.28 -12.61
CA THR A 311 -30.79 -4.92 -11.61
C THR A 311 -30.12 -3.80 -10.82
N ASP A 312 -30.75 -2.64 -10.75
CA ASP A 312 -30.41 -1.58 -9.79
C ASP A 312 -30.66 -2.14 -8.39
N VAL A 313 -29.68 -2.91 -7.89
CA VAL A 313 -29.70 -3.42 -6.53
C VAL A 313 -28.91 -2.43 -5.71
N ASP A 314 -29.61 -1.79 -4.80
CA ASP A 314 -29.00 -0.93 -3.82
C ASP A 314 -28.15 -1.78 -2.86
N ALA A 315 -26.90 -1.41 -2.73
CA ALA A 315 -25.91 -2.12 -1.95
C ALA A 315 -25.27 -1.22 -0.89
N VAL A 316 -24.98 -1.81 0.24
CA VAL A 316 -24.22 -1.19 1.32
C VAL A 316 -22.80 -1.76 1.29
N GLU A 317 -21.82 -0.87 1.35
CA GLU A 317 -20.44 -1.28 1.41
C GLU A 317 -20.06 -1.79 2.80
N VAL A 318 -19.56 -3.02 2.86
CA VAL A 318 -19.06 -3.66 4.08
C VAL A 318 -17.57 -3.95 3.91
N VAL A 319 -16.75 -3.43 4.82
CA VAL A 319 -15.31 -3.70 4.84
C VAL A 319 -15.00 -4.84 5.79
N VAL A 320 -14.42 -5.90 5.24
CA VAL A 320 -13.99 -7.08 5.98
C VAL A 320 -12.47 -7.11 6.04
N LYS A 321 -11.90 -7.07 7.24
CA LYS A 321 -10.46 -7.21 7.47
C LYS A 321 -10.08 -8.69 7.42
N LEU A 322 -9.13 -9.05 6.57
CA LEU A 322 -8.59 -10.41 6.50
C LEU A 322 -7.64 -10.67 7.67
N THR A 323 -7.79 -11.81 8.33
CA THR A 323 -6.87 -12.23 9.40
C THR A 323 -5.50 -12.60 8.85
N GLN A 324 -5.50 -13.31 7.72
CA GLN A 324 -4.31 -13.67 6.96
C GLN A 324 -4.64 -13.53 5.48
N PRO A 325 -4.04 -12.55 4.78
CA PRO A 325 -4.34 -12.33 3.36
C PRO A 325 -3.91 -13.50 2.45
N GLY A 326 -2.92 -14.29 2.88
CA GLY A 326 -2.43 -15.44 2.11
C GLY A 326 -2.00 -15.04 0.69
N PRO A 327 -2.37 -15.83 -0.34
CA PRO A 327 -2.03 -15.56 -1.74
C PRO A 327 -2.99 -14.58 -2.43
N LEU A 328 -3.92 -13.95 -1.70
CA LEU A 328 -4.85 -12.99 -2.29
C LEU A 328 -4.11 -11.74 -2.75
N THR A 329 -4.46 -11.25 -3.93
CA THR A 329 -3.85 -10.08 -4.54
C THR A 329 -4.88 -8.95 -4.65
N THR A 330 -4.44 -7.72 -4.46
CA THR A 330 -5.25 -6.50 -4.64
C THR A 330 -5.95 -6.51 -5.99
N GLY A 331 -7.24 -6.20 -6.00
CA GLY A 331 -8.06 -6.19 -7.20
C GLY A 331 -8.78 -7.51 -7.49
N MET A 332 -8.46 -8.61 -6.80
CA MET A 332 -9.17 -9.88 -6.96
C MET A 332 -10.63 -9.75 -6.55
N LYS A 333 -11.52 -10.36 -7.37
CA LYS A 333 -12.93 -10.54 -7.04
C LYS A 333 -13.08 -11.76 -6.15
N VAL A 334 -13.90 -11.62 -5.12
CA VAL A 334 -14.13 -12.62 -4.10
C VAL A 334 -15.61 -12.60 -3.69
N ASP A 335 -16.07 -13.69 -3.11
CA ASP A 335 -17.37 -13.76 -2.46
C ASP A 335 -17.18 -13.81 -0.95
N VAL A 336 -17.89 -12.94 -0.26
CA VAL A 336 -17.84 -12.81 1.20
C VAL A 336 -19.08 -13.46 1.78
N TYR A 337 -18.88 -14.43 2.65
CA TYR A 337 -19.90 -15.17 3.37
C TYR A 337 -19.94 -14.70 4.81
N PHE A 338 -21.03 -14.09 5.23
CA PHE A 338 -21.23 -13.62 6.59
C PHE A 338 -21.85 -14.73 7.44
N GLY A 339 -21.13 -15.19 8.47
CA GLY A 339 -21.54 -16.27 9.35
C GLY A 339 -22.37 -15.80 10.53
N GLN A 340 -23.13 -16.72 11.17
CA GLN A 340 -23.72 -16.43 12.48
C GLN A 340 -22.60 -16.28 13.51
N ASP A 341 -22.66 -15.23 14.31
CA ASP A 341 -21.89 -15.10 15.53
C ASP A 341 -22.37 -16.21 16.48
N ARG A 342 -21.57 -17.25 16.65
CA ARG A 342 -21.82 -18.27 17.66
C ARG A 342 -21.11 -17.79 18.91
N PRO A 343 -21.84 -17.26 19.92
CA PRO A 343 -21.20 -16.97 21.20
C PRO A 343 -20.56 -18.28 21.70
N ALA A 344 -19.28 -18.19 22.06
CA ALA A 344 -18.60 -19.30 22.71
C ALA A 344 -19.46 -19.79 23.86
N ARG A 345 -19.98 -21.02 23.76
CA ARG A 345 -20.61 -21.68 24.92
C ARG A 345 -19.54 -21.78 25.98
N GLU A 346 -19.63 -20.93 27.00
CA GLU A 346 -18.98 -21.21 28.28
C GLU A 346 -19.33 -22.62 28.67
N SER A 347 -18.35 -23.51 28.65
CA SER A 347 -18.47 -24.81 29.29
C SER A 347 -18.51 -24.56 30.78
N LYS A 348 -19.71 -24.46 31.34
CA LYS A 348 -19.90 -24.67 32.80
C LYS A 348 -19.56 -26.12 33.07
N ASN A 349 -18.43 -26.31 33.71
CA ASN A 349 -18.13 -27.47 34.53
C ASN A 349 -18.61 -27.17 35.97
#